data_883e624978eb4cc75142fb163bdc425e
#
_entry.id   883e624978eb4cc75142fb163bdc425e
#
_cell.length_a   1.000
_cell.length_b   1.000
_cell.length_c   1.000
_cell.angle_alpha   90.00
_cell.angle_beta   90.00
_cell.angle_gamma   90.00
#
_symmetry.space_group_name_H-M   'P 1'
#
loop_
_entity.id
_entity.type
_entity.pdbx_description
1 polymer ?
#
loop_
_entity_poly.entity_id
_entity_poly.type
_entity_poly.pdbx_seq_one_letter_code
_entity_poly.pdbx_strand_id
1 'polypeptide(L)'
;MEWKDAEKAIIAESTIVCCTLSMAGSNKLLPFVNQFEYLIVDEACQSTEPSTLIPFQHCPKRVILVGDQQQLPATTFSGNSDETGYSRSLFERLLDSGFDKTMLTI
;
A
#
# COMPACT_ATOMS: atom_id res chain seq x y z
N MET A 1 -20.61 12.20 -22.76
CA MET A 1 -19.94 11.49 -21.66
C MET A 1 -18.85 12.39 -21.10
N GLU A 2 -18.92 12.71 -19.82
CA GLU A 2 -17.88 13.48 -19.17
C GLU A 2 -16.65 12.61 -18.90
N TRP A 3 -15.48 13.26 -18.81
CA TRP A 3 -14.22 12.56 -18.51
C TRP A 3 -14.29 11.69 -17.25
N LYS A 4 -15.00 12.17 -16.22
CA LYS A 4 -15.16 11.43 -14.97
C LYS A 4 -15.96 10.13 -15.15
N ASP A 5 -16.92 10.12 -16.04
CA ASP A 5 -17.72 8.92 -16.30
C ASP A 5 -16.92 7.89 -17.09
N ALA A 6 -16.11 8.35 -18.04
CA ALA A 6 -15.20 7.49 -18.78
C ALA A 6 -14.15 6.85 -17.87
N GLU A 7 -13.56 7.64 -16.97
CA GLU A 7 -12.59 7.15 -15.98
C GLU A 7 -13.19 6.08 -15.07
N LYS A 8 -14.39 6.32 -14.55
CA LYS A 8 -15.10 5.35 -13.71
C LYS A 8 -15.40 4.04 -14.45
N ALA A 9 -15.82 4.13 -15.71
CA ALA A 9 -16.10 2.95 -16.52
C ALA A 9 -14.82 2.12 -16.73
N ILE A 10 -13.69 2.76 -17.01
CA ILE A 10 -12.40 2.09 -17.19
C ILE A 10 -11.99 1.36 -15.91
N ILE A 11 -12.07 2.02 -14.76
CA ILE A 11 -11.72 1.41 -13.47
C ILE A 11 -12.64 0.23 -13.18
N ALA A 12 -13.94 0.39 -13.39
CA ALA A 12 -14.93 -0.66 -13.12
C ALA A 12 -14.67 -1.94 -13.93
N GLU A 13 -14.14 -1.81 -15.14
CA GLU A 13 -13.85 -2.93 -16.04
C GLU A 13 -12.43 -3.47 -15.89
N SER A 14 -11.57 -2.77 -15.14
CA SER A 14 -10.16 -3.13 -15.03
C SER A 14 -9.96 -4.32 -14.10
N THR A 15 -9.12 -5.26 -14.52
CA THR A 15 -8.68 -6.38 -13.70
C THR A 15 -7.57 -5.94 -12.74
N ILE A 16 -6.72 -5.02 -13.18
CA ILE A 16 -5.60 -4.51 -12.40
C ILE A 16 -5.63 -2.98 -12.45
N VAL A 17 -5.50 -2.36 -11.28
CA VAL A 17 -5.35 -0.90 -11.17
C VAL A 17 -4.06 -0.62 -10.41
N CYS A 18 -3.20 0.20 -11.00
CA CYS A 18 -1.95 0.65 -10.38
C CYS A 18 -2.09 2.11 -9.99
N CYS A 19 -1.71 2.42 -8.75
CA CYS A 19 -1.77 3.79 -8.25
C CYS A 19 -0.82 3.98 -7.07
N THR A 20 -0.67 5.21 -6.62
CA THR A 20 0.04 5.50 -5.37
C THR A 20 -0.82 5.12 -4.16
N LEU A 21 -0.19 4.99 -2.98
CA LEU A 21 -0.91 4.73 -1.74
C LEU A 21 -1.97 5.80 -1.46
N SER A 22 -1.62 7.07 -1.63
CA SER A 22 -2.54 8.20 -1.42
C SER A 22 -3.72 8.15 -2.39
N MET A 23 -3.48 7.83 -3.65
CA MET A 23 -4.54 7.73 -4.66
C MET A 23 -5.54 6.62 -4.33
N ALA A 24 -5.08 5.53 -3.72
CA ALA A 24 -5.93 4.43 -3.31
C ALA A 24 -7.03 4.86 -2.33
N GLY A 25 -6.77 5.89 -1.51
CA GLY A 25 -7.75 6.46 -0.58
C GLY A 25 -8.54 7.64 -1.14
N SER A 26 -8.35 7.99 -2.41
CA SER A 26 -9.00 9.14 -3.03
C SER A 26 -10.45 8.85 -3.43
N ASN A 27 -11.22 9.92 -3.64
CA ASN A 27 -12.60 9.82 -4.12
C ASN A 27 -12.73 9.17 -5.50
N LYS A 28 -11.64 9.03 -6.25
CA LYS A 28 -11.62 8.34 -7.53
C LYS A 28 -11.71 6.83 -7.37
N LEU A 29 -11.06 6.26 -6.35
CA LEU A 29 -10.96 4.82 -6.15
C LEU A 29 -11.83 4.27 -5.03
N LEU A 30 -12.15 5.05 -4.00
CA LEU A 30 -13.03 4.59 -2.91
C LEU A 30 -14.40 4.08 -3.37
N PRO A 31 -15.03 4.60 -4.44
CA PRO A 31 -16.27 4.00 -4.96
C PRO A 31 -16.15 2.53 -5.38
N PHE A 32 -14.93 2.03 -5.55
CA PHE A 32 -14.65 0.65 -5.98
C PHE A 32 -14.21 -0.26 -4.85
N VAL A 33 -14.53 0.09 -3.61
CA VAL A 33 -14.29 -0.76 -2.43
C VAL A 33 -14.90 -2.14 -2.66
N ASN A 34 -14.19 -3.19 -2.27
CA ASN A 34 -14.56 -4.61 -2.47
C ASN A 34 -14.45 -5.12 -3.91
N GLN A 35 -14.02 -4.31 -4.88
CA GLN A 35 -13.82 -4.77 -6.25
C GLN A 35 -12.56 -5.62 -6.40
N PHE A 36 -11.51 -5.30 -5.65
CA PHE A 36 -10.20 -5.94 -5.79
C PHE A 36 -9.94 -6.89 -4.62
N GLU A 37 -9.67 -8.15 -4.94
CA GLU A 37 -9.40 -9.18 -3.91
C GLU A 37 -7.96 -9.14 -3.42
N TYR A 38 -7.04 -8.70 -4.25
CA TYR A 38 -5.61 -8.66 -3.96
C TYR A 38 -5.12 -7.23 -3.85
N LEU A 39 -4.34 -6.98 -2.82
CA LEU A 39 -3.57 -5.76 -2.68
C LEU A 39 -2.08 -6.14 -2.73
N ILE A 40 -1.37 -5.55 -3.68
CA ILE A 40 0.08 -5.70 -3.79
C ILE A 40 0.71 -4.34 -3.56
N VAL A 41 1.55 -4.23 -2.54
CA VAL A 41 2.28 -3.00 -2.23
C VAL A 41 3.74 -3.22 -2.54
N ASP A 42 4.21 -2.55 -3.58
CA ASP A 42 5.62 -2.58 -3.96
C ASP A 42 6.39 -1.50 -3.17
N GLU A 43 7.66 -1.73 -2.93
CA GLU A 43 8.51 -0.85 -2.12
C GLU A 43 7.92 -0.57 -0.73
N ALA A 44 7.34 -1.59 -0.11
CA ALA A 44 6.61 -1.46 1.15
C ALA A 44 7.49 -0.99 2.31
N CYS A 45 8.81 -1.22 2.26
CA CYS A 45 9.74 -0.74 3.28
C CYS A 45 9.96 0.78 3.25
N GLN A 46 9.62 1.44 2.14
CA GLN A 46 9.87 2.87 1.94
C GLN A 46 8.70 3.75 2.40
N SER A 47 7.61 3.15 2.88
CA SER A 47 6.43 3.87 3.32
C SER A 47 6.20 3.69 4.80
N THR A 48 5.68 4.72 5.46
CA THR A 48 5.24 4.60 6.86
C THR A 48 4.04 3.66 6.95
N GLU A 49 3.82 3.04 8.10
CA GLU A 49 2.69 2.15 8.31
C GLU A 49 1.34 2.83 8.02
N PRO A 50 1.03 4.06 8.52
CA PRO A 50 -0.23 4.71 8.20
C PRO A 50 -0.48 4.89 6.71
N SER A 51 0.56 5.22 5.95
CA SER A 51 0.44 5.35 4.49
C SER A 51 0.15 4.02 3.82
N THR A 52 0.78 2.94 4.25
CA THR A 52 0.56 1.61 3.71
C THR A 52 -0.84 1.09 4.01
N LEU A 53 -1.45 1.54 5.11
CA LEU A 53 -2.81 1.12 5.49
C LEU A 53 -3.90 1.79 4.65
N ILE A 54 -3.62 2.89 3.94
CA ILE A 54 -4.61 3.58 3.11
C ILE A 54 -5.32 2.63 2.14
N PRO A 55 -4.63 1.85 1.30
CA PRO A 55 -5.30 0.93 0.37
C PRO A 55 -6.06 -0.22 1.04
N PHE A 56 -5.85 -0.49 2.31
CA PHE A 56 -6.59 -1.51 3.04
C PHE A 56 -8.08 -1.17 3.17
N GLN A 57 -8.47 0.09 2.96
CA GLN A 57 -9.87 0.52 2.90
C GLN A 57 -10.65 -0.19 1.79
N HIS A 58 -9.96 -0.73 0.78
CA HIS A 58 -10.58 -1.52 -0.29
C HIS A 58 -10.95 -2.94 0.14
N CYS A 59 -10.72 -3.31 1.40
CA CYS A 59 -11.07 -4.60 1.98
C CYS A 59 -10.52 -5.79 1.17
N PRO A 60 -9.21 -5.82 0.86
CA PRO A 60 -8.64 -6.93 0.11
C PRO A 60 -8.72 -8.22 0.94
N LYS A 61 -8.90 -9.34 0.27
CA LYS A 61 -8.87 -10.66 0.92
C LYS A 61 -7.44 -11.14 1.15
N ARG A 62 -6.51 -10.70 0.31
CA ARG A 62 -5.09 -11.05 0.41
C ARG A 62 -4.22 -9.83 0.17
N VAL A 63 -3.16 -9.72 0.94
CA VAL A 63 -2.20 -8.62 0.85
C VAL A 63 -0.81 -9.21 0.66
N ILE A 64 -0.09 -8.67 -0.31
CA ILE A 64 1.30 -9.01 -0.60
C ILE A 64 2.12 -7.73 -0.47
N LEU A 65 3.07 -7.73 0.46
CA LEU A 65 4.00 -6.63 0.64
C LEU A 65 5.35 -7.04 0.06
N VAL A 66 5.85 -6.24 -0.86
CA VAL A 66 7.15 -6.46 -1.51
C VAL A 66 8.09 -5.35 -1.08
N GLY A 67 9.29 -5.70 -0.62
CA GLY A 67 10.24 -4.69 -0.18
C GLY A 67 11.60 -5.29 0.17
N ASP A 68 12.51 -4.39 0.51
CA ASP A 68 13.85 -4.73 0.94
C ASP A 68 14.22 -3.89 2.17
N GLN A 69 14.38 -4.54 3.31
CA GLN A 69 14.73 -3.88 4.58
C GLN A 69 16.10 -3.20 4.55
N GLN A 70 16.99 -3.62 3.64
CA GLN A 70 18.33 -3.04 3.54
C GLN A 70 18.35 -1.72 2.77
N GLN A 71 17.24 -1.37 2.11
CA GLN A 71 17.09 -0.08 1.46
C GLN A 71 16.68 1.01 2.45
N LEU A 72 16.72 2.26 1.98
CA LEU A 72 16.41 3.43 2.81
C LEU A 72 14.98 3.33 3.38
N PRO A 73 14.80 3.62 4.68
CA PRO A 73 13.47 3.64 5.29
C PRO A 73 12.62 4.83 4.82
N ALA A 74 11.36 4.86 5.25
CA ALA A 74 10.47 5.97 4.99
C ALA A 74 11.04 7.29 5.50
N THR A 75 10.91 8.35 4.69
CA THR A 75 11.30 9.71 5.09
C THR A 75 10.20 10.31 5.96
N THR A 76 10.57 10.79 7.15
CA THR A 76 9.68 11.48 8.07
C THR A 76 10.26 12.82 8.48
N PHE A 77 9.40 13.78 8.81
CA PHE A 77 9.80 15.11 9.26
C PHE A 77 9.74 15.28 10.78
N SER A 78 9.28 14.27 11.52
CA SER A 78 9.22 14.29 12.98
C SER A 78 10.57 13.94 13.58
N GLY A 79 11.09 14.78 14.48
CA GLY A 79 12.32 14.50 15.20
C GLY A 79 12.26 13.30 16.14
N ASN A 80 11.04 12.88 16.52
CA ASN A 80 10.80 11.77 17.43
C ASN A 80 10.30 10.51 16.71
N SER A 81 10.36 10.49 15.38
CA SER A 81 9.82 9.38 14.59
C SER A 81 10.45 8.04 14.89
N ASP A 82 11.75 8.02 15.19
CA ASP A 82 12.45 6.78 15.53
C ASP A 82 12.07 6.26 16.91
N GLU A 83 11.94 7.16 17.89
CA GLU A 83 11.54 6.80 19.26
C GLU A 83 10.09 6.29 19.33
N THR A 84 9.21 6.89 18.54
CA THR A 84 7.80 6.51 18.49
C THR A 84 7.52 5.36 17.54
N GLY A 85 8.50 4.93 16.74
CA GLY A 85 8.33 3.92 15.70
C GLY A 85 7.58 4.43 14.46
N TYR A 86 7.38 5.75 14.32
CA TYR A 86 6.65 6.32 13.19
C TYR A 86 7.33 6.09 11.84
N SER A 87 8.67 6.05 11.81
CA SER A 87 9.44 5.76 10.62
C SER A 87 9.42 4.28 10.21
N ARG A 88 8.97 3.40 11.12
CA ARG A 88 8.91 1.97 10.89
C ARG A 88 7.79 1.63 9.91
N SER A 89 8.10 0.85 8.89
CA SER A 89 7.09 0.41 7.93
C SER A 89 6.25 -0.74 8.49
N LEU A 90 5.05 -0.93 7.93
CA LEU A 90 4.22 -2.10 8.22
C LEU A 90 4.97 -3.39 7.88
N PHE A 91 5.70 -3.40 6.75
CA PHE A 91 6.52 -4.53 6.31
C PHE A 91 7.52 -4.95 7.40
N GLU A 92 8.29 -3.99 7.91
CA GLU A 92 9.28 -4.22 8.95
C GLU A 92 8.64 -4.74 10.24
N ARG A 93 7.54 -4.10 10.67
CA ARG A 93 6.84 -4.52 11.89
C ARG A 93 6.30 -5.95 11.78
N LEU A 94 5.73 -6.32 10.65
CA LEU A 94 5.20 -7.67 10.45
C LEU A 94 6.32 -8.73 10.43
N LEU A 95 7.46 -8.42 9.80
CA LEU A 95 8.61 -9.32 9.83
C LEU A 95 9.14 -9.53 11.24
N ASP A 96 9.27 -8.45 12.01
CA ASP A 96 9.71 -8.52 13.41
C ASP A 96 8.72 -9.28 14.30
N SER A 97 7.44 -9.31 13.91
CA SER A 97 6.39 -10.05 14.60
C SER A 97 6.33 -11.53 14.22
N GLY A 98 7.20 -12.00 13.33
CA GLY A 98 7.30 -13.41 12.98
C GLY A 98 6.43 -13.86 11.79
N PHE A 99 5.93 -12.93 10.99
CA PHE A 99 5.21 -13.30 9.77
C PHE A 99 6.18 -13.95 8.76
N ASP A 100 5.67 -14.91 8.03
CA ASP A 100 6.43 -15.62 7.01
C ASP A 100 6.86 -14.69 5.89
N LYS A 101 8.09 -14.91 5.42
CA LYS A 101 8.62 -14.17 4.29
C LYS A 101 9.17 -15.13 3.24
N THR A 102 9.09 -14.72 1.99
CA THR A 102 9.76 -15.38 0.87
C THR A 102 10.88 -14.48 0.37
N MET A 103 12.10 -14.99 0.39
CA MET A 103 13.25 -14.26 -0.14
C MET A 103 13.43 -14.60 -1.61
N LEU A 104 13.41 -13.59 -2.47
CA LEU A 104 13.72 -13.76 -3.87
C LEU A 104 15.23 -13.65 -4.04
N THR A 105 15.82 -14.72 -4.56
CA THR A 105 17.25 -14.78 -4.87
C THR A 105 17.44 -15.05 -6.35
N ILE A 106 18.44 -14.43 -6.93
CA ILE A 106 18.82 -14.64 -8.33
C ILE A 106 19.90 -15.74 -8.41
#